data_a9d74cb3f09a58a844add8b3ba9f2e91
#
_entry.id   a9d74cb3f09a58a844add8b3ba9f2e91
#
_cell.length_a   1.000
_cell.length_b   1.000
_cell.length_c   1.000
_cell.angle_alpha   90.00
_cell.angle_beta   90.00
_cell.angle_gamma   90.00
#
_symmetry.space_group_name_H-M   'P 1'
#
loop_
_entity.id
_entity.type
_entity.pdbx_description
1 polymer ?
#
loop_
_entity_poly.entity_id
_entity_poly.type
_entity_poly.pdbx_seq_one_letter_code
_entity_poly.pdbx_strand_id
1 'polypeptide(L)'
;MNIKILTHIMPWDIDYALLMFTQLKKASYYLSPDDKIYIDSTLNLSNSIIDWDASKLPKDFFIEKYKTISALLDWSTHTPFIYDGDEIYGHLDSQRNQVSSHIDYYISICPDMYFHEHILFYLIESAKTIKDDYFIITPQTYKIWDSTWDHLTHPNYKHIPDNEWDKGDIFDIINFTNNNLEPANLKEIHNFKWAGWFDMYSKKFVEDLVPILDEWKGYGPWDWYSMVLSDKARKEGLPIKEYILENQIIFEYQTGLLKTNNFSSYYKNNITIKNDGPNQRQIFESKMREYLQKGYKMIKDKKII
;
A
#
# COMPACT_ATOMS: atom_id res chain seq x y z
N MET A 1 3.53 -20.91 -3.22
CA MET A 1 4.38 -19.70 -3.36
C MET A 1 4.49 -19.00 -2.02
N ASN A 2 5.53 -18.18 -1.82
CA ASN A 2 5.72 -17.40 -0.59
C ASN A 2 5.43 -15.93 -0.90
N ILE A 3 4.37 -15.40 -0.31
CA ILE A 3 3.91 -14.04 -0.55
C ILE A 3 4.02 -13.25 0.75
N LYS A 4 4.65 -12.08 0.71
CA LYS A 4 4.74 -11.18 1.86
C LYS A 4 3.84 -9.98 1.66
N ILE A 5 2.92 -9.75 2.61
CA ILE A 5 2.05 -8.59 2.68
C ILE A 5 2.63 -7.61 3.70
N LEU A 6 2.71 -6.35 3.32
CA LEU A 6 3.26 -5.25 4.10
C LEU A 6 2.19 -4.21 4.37
N THR A 7 2.02 -3.81 5.63
CA THR A 7 1.13 -2.72 5.99
C THR A 7 1.67 -1.88 7.13
N HIS A 8 1.43 -0.58 7.07
CA HIS A 8 1.86 0.40 8.07
C HIS A 8 0.64 1.14 8.60
N ILE A 9 0.44 1.11 9.92
CA ILE A 9 -0.77 1.57 10.58
C ILE A 9 -0.43 2.75 11.47
N MET A 10 -1.07 3.88 11.24
CA MET A 10 -1.05 5.00 12.18
C MET A 10 -2.15 4.82 13.23
N PRO A 11 -2.04 5.41 14.43
CA PRO A 11 -3.06 5.28 15.47
C PRO A 11 -4.46 5.67 15.00
N TRP A 12 -4.57 6.68 14.15
CA TRP A 12 -5.86 7.11 13.59
C TRP A 12 -6.42 6.20 12.51
N ASP A 13 -5.62 5.25 12.01
CA ASP A 13 -6.04 4.27 10.99
C ASP A 13 -6.38 2.91 11.59
N ILE A 14 -6.36 2.78 12.92
CA ILE A 14 -6.49 1.50 13.61
C ILE A 14 -7.83 0.78 13.31
N ASP A 15 -8.93 1.51 13.15
CA ASP A 15 -10.23 0.93 12.81
C ASP A 15 -10.33 0.54 11.34
N TYR A 16 -9.65 1.27 10.46
CA TYR A 16 -9.52 0.86 9.07
C TYR A 16 -8.69 -0.42 8.95
N ALA A 17 -7.60 -0.52 9.72
CA ALA A 17 -6.81 -1.74 9.79
C ALA A 17 -7.64 -2.95 10.26
N LEU A 18 -8.57 -2.76 11.20
CA LEU A 18 -9.53 -3.80 11.59
C LEU A 18 -10.36 -4.27 10.39
N LEU A 19 -10.90 -3.35 9.60
CA LEU A 19 -11.68 -3.67 8.41
C LEU A 19 -10.82 -4.38 7.36
N MET A 20 -9.65 -3.87 7.09
CA MET A 20 -8.71 -4.44 6.12
C MET A 20 -8.24 -5.84 6.55
N PHE A 21 -7.88 -6.07 7.82
CA PHE A 21 -7.51 -7.39 8.32
C PHE A 21 -8.68 -8.38 8.27
N THR A 22 -9.90 -7.90 8.48
CA THR A 22 -11.10 -8.71 8.31
C THR A 22 -11.26 -9.17 6.86
N GLN A 23 -11.01 -8.29 5.91
CA GLN A 23 -11.04 -8.64 4.48
C GLN A 23 -9.89 -9.58 4.10
N LEU A 24 -8.69 -9.39 4.62
CA LEU A 24 -7.58 -10.34 4.43
C LEU A 24 -7.92 -11.73 4.98
N LYS A 25 -8.57 -11.81 6.15
CA LYS A 25 -9.02 -13.09 6.71
C LYS A 25 -10.05 -13.77 5.80
N LYS A 26 -11.02 -13.03 5.26
CA LYS A 26 -11.95 -13.58 4.26
C LYS A 26 -11.24 -14.04 3.02
N ALA A 27 -10.29 -13.26 2.52
CA ALA A 27 -9.52 -13.60 1.33
C ALA A 27 -8.68 -14.88 1.52
N SER A 28 -8.25 -15.19 2.75
CA SER A 28 -7.49 -16.40 3.02
C SER A 28 -8.22 -17.70 2.70
N TYR A 29 -9.55 -17.70 2.74
CA TYR A 29 -10.36 -18.90 2.45
C TYR A 29 -10.30 -19.34 0.98
N TYR A 30 -9.87 -18.47 0.10
CA TYR A 30 -9.77 -18.73 -1.35
C TYR A 30 -8.35 -19.05 -1.81
N LEU A 31 -7.37 -18.99 -0.89
CA LEU A 31 -5.97 -19.26 -1.22
C LEU A 31 -5.71 -20.76 -1.39
N SER A 32 -4.77 -21.09 -2.27
CA SER A 32 -4.27 -22.45 -2.39
C SER A 32 -3.54 -22.86 -1.10
N PRO A 33 -3.69 -24.12 -0.64
CA PRO A 33 -2.91 -24.64 0.50
C PRO A 33 -1.39 -24.58 0.28
N ASP A 34 -0.93 -24.52 -0.96
CA ASP A 34 0.48 -24.44 -1.32
C ASP A 34 1.03 -23.00 -1.24
N ASP A 35 0.16 -22.00 -1.14
CA ASP A 35 0.55 -20.60 -1.01
C ASP A 35 0.74 -20.24 0.46
N LYS A 36 1.93 -19.77 0.80
CA LYS A 36 2.30 -19.34 2.16
C LYS A 36 2.27 -17.83 2.25
N ILE A 37 1.47 -17.32 3.17
CA ILE A 37 1.33 -15.90 3.38
C ILE A 37 2.09 -15.48 4.63
N TYR A 38 2.95 -14.49 4.45
CA TYR A 38 3.67 -13.79 5.49
C TYR A 38 3.11 -12.38 5.59
N ILE A 39 2.78 -11.90 6.77
CA ILE A 39 2.24 -10.55 6.95
C ILE A 39 3.11 -9.81 7.96
N ASP A 40 3.75 -8.75 7.51
CA ASP A 40 4.45 -7.82 8.38
C ASP A 40 3.58 -6.58 8.55
N SER A 41 3.07 -6.35 9.75
CA SER A 41 2.27 -5.16 10.06
C SER A 41 2.95 -4.32 11.14
N THR A 42 2.93 -3.00 10.95
CA THR A 42 3.57 -2.06 11.88
C THR A 42 2.53 -1.10 12.44
N LEU A 43 2.40 -1.03 13.77
CA LEU A 43 1.73 0.07 14.44
C LEU A 43 2.77 1.13 14.79
N ASN A 44 2.58 2.35 14.29
CA ASN A 44 3.50 3.45 14.50
C ASN A 44 3.03 4.37 15.64
N LEU A 45 3.73 4.33 16.76
CA LEU A 45 3.46 5.16 17.95
C LEU A 45 4.57 6.19 18.20
N SER A 46 5.27 6.61 17.13
CA SER A 46 6.42 7.51 17.24
C SER A 46 6.13 8.78 18.05
N ASN A 47 7.01 9.08 19.00
CA ASN A 47 6.96 10.29 19.82
C ASN A 47 7.27 11.56 19.00
N SER A 48 7.94 11.42 17.85
CA SER A 48 8.17 12.54 16.93
C SER A 48 6.93 12.94 16.15
N ILE A 49 5.96 12.03 16.02
CA ILE A 49 4.70 12.26 15.29
C ILE A 49 3.58 12.66 16.26
N ILE A 50 3.53 12.04 17.43
CA ILE A 50 2.45 12.23 18.40
C ILE A 50 3.01 12.70 19.75
N ASP A 51 2.35 13.69 20.34
CA ASP A 51 2.57 14.10 21.72
C ASP A 51 1.65 13.28 22.63
N TRP A 52 2.19 12.21 23.17
CA TRP A 52 1.42 11.31 24.01
C TRP A 52 1.07 11.90 25.38
N ASP A 53 1.91 12.80 25.90
CA ASP A 53 1.67 13.47 27.19
C ASP A 53 0.52 14.48 27.10
N ALA A 54 0.35 15.10 25.93
CA ALA A 54 -0.74 16.02 25.64
C ALA A 54 -2.00 15.33 25.07
N SER A 55 -1.94 14.02 24.81
CA SER A 55 -3.03 13.25 24.20
C SER A 55 -4.02 12.76 25.25
N LYS A 56 -5.32 12.73 24.89
CA LYS A 56 -6.38 12.17 25.76
C LYS A 56 -6.40 10.63 25.73
N LEU A 57 -5.97 10.03 24.61
CA LEU A 57 -5.87 8.58 24.47
C LEU A 57 -4.40 8.18 24.65
N PRO A 58 -4.08 7.27 25.59
CA PRO A 58 -2.71 6.83 25.84
C PRO A 58 -2.27 5.79 24.78
N LYS A 59 -0.96 5.61 24.66
CA LYS A 59 -0.36 4.58 23.77
C LYS A 59 -0.94 3.19 24.01
N ASP A 60 -1.11 2.81 25.27
CA ASP A 60 -1.58 1.47 25.64
C ASP A 60 -2.96 1.15 25.05
N PHE A 61 -3.82 2.14 24.88
CA PHE A 61 -5.10 1.98 24.21
C PHE A 61 -4.90 1.44 22.77
N PHE A 62 -3.98 2.02 22.02
CA PHE A 62 -3.70 1.60 20.64
C PHE A 62 -2.96 0.27 20.58
N ILE A 63 -2.05 0.02 21.54
CA ILE A 63 -1.34 -1.25 21.64
C ILE A 63 -2.31 -2.41 21.87
N GLU A 64 -3.23 -2.28 22.83
CA GLU A 64 -4.21 -3.33 23.12
C GLU A 64 -5.19 -3.53 21.95
N LYS A 65 -5.61 -2.45 21.31
CA LYS A 65 -6.45 -2.53 20.12
C LYS A 65 -5.72 -3.24 18.97
N TYR A 66 -4.46 -2.87 18.73
CA TYR A 66 -3.65 -3.51 17.70
C TYR A 66 -3.42 -5.00 17.95
N LYS A 67 -3.14 -5.40 19.19
CA LYS A 67 -3.04 -6.83 19.55
C LYS A 67 -4.33 -7.58 19.23
N THR A 68 -5.48 -6.98 19.54
CA THR A 68 -6.80 -7.58 19.28
C THR A 68 -7.03 -7.77 17.78
N ILE A 69 -6.77 -6.74 16.96
CA ILE A 69 -6.99 -6.84 15.51
C ILE A 69 -5.97 -7.75 14.84
N SER A 70 -4.73 -7.78 15.34
CA SER A 70 -3.66 -8.65 14.85
C SER A 70 -4.01 -10.14 14.98
N ALA A 71 -4.83 -10.51 15.95
CA ALA A 71 -5.32 -11.88 16.10
C ALA A 71 -6.17 -12.36 14.91
N LEU A 72 -6.70 -11.45 14.09
CA LEU A 72 -7.39 -11.81 12.84
C LEU A 72 -6.46 -12.43 11.79
N LEU A 73 -5.15 -12.28 11.94
CA LEU A 73 -4.12 -12.75 11.00
C LEU A 73 -3.51 -14.11 11.40
N ASP A 74 -4.19 -14.86 12.30
CA ASP A 74 -3.78 -16.18 12.82
C ASP A 74 -3.64 -17.28 11.75
N TRP A 75 -4.20 -17.05 10.56
CA TRP A 75 -4.12 -17.92 9.39
C TRP A 75 -2.83 -17.77 8.58
N SER A 76 -2.00 -16.80 8.91
CA SER A 76 -0.73 -16.49 8.23
C SER A 76 0.47 -16.58 9.16
N THR A 77 1.68 -16.49 8.61
CA THR A 77 2.87 -16.18 9.40
C THR A 77 2.90 -14.68 9.64
N HIS A 78 2.33 -14.23 10.74
CA HIS A 78 2.22 -12.81 11.06
C HIS A 78 3.37 -12.34 11.96
N THR A 79 4.00 -11.24 11.57
CA THR A 79 5.03 -10.52 12.34
C THR A 79 4.50 -9.14 12.72
N PRO A 80 3.83 -9.00 13.87
CA PRO A 80 3.41 -7.70 14.36
C PRO A 80 4.62 -6.93 14.90
N PHE A 81 4.72 -5.66 14.53
CA PHE A 81 5.72 -4.76 15.06
C PHE A 81 5.08 -3.49 15.61
N ILE A 82 5.53 -3.03 16.75
CA ILE A 82 5.10 -1.76 17.35
C ILE A 82 6.34 -0.87 17.44
N TYR A 83 6.30 0.21 16.69
CA TYR A 83 7.33 1.23 16.80
C TYR A 83 6.93 2.26 17.87
N ASP A 84 7.74 2.37 18.91
CA ASP A 84 7.59 3.33 20.02
C ASP A 84 8.95 3.99 20.29
N GLY A 85 9.36 4.86 19.36
CA GLY A 85 10.65 5.56 19.43
C GLY A 85 10.50 7.06 19.24
N ASP A 86 11.61 7.77 19.44
CA ASP A 86 11.69 9.23 19.33
C ASP A 86 12.04 9.71 17.93
N GLU A 87 12.52 8.80 17.08
CA GLU A 87 12.84 9.15 15.71
C GLU A 87 11.59 9.19 14.84
N ILE A 88 11.69 9.88 13.72
CA ILE A 88 10.67 9.80 12.67
C ILE A 88 10.69 8.40 12.08
N TYR A 89 9.54 7.76 12.14
CA TYR A 89 9.31 6.45 11.55
C TYR A 89 8.08 6.51 10.68
N GLY A 90 8.18 6.01 9.48
CA GLY A 90 7.10 6.06 8.51
C GLY A 90 6.98 4.77 7.72
N HIS A 91 6.18 4.83 6.67
CA HIS A 91 5.91 3.71 5.78
C HIS A 91 7.19 3.09 5.18
N LEU A 92 8.13 3.94 4.77
CA LEU A 92 9.41 3.50 4.21
C LEU A 92 10.28 2.76 5.22
N ASP A 93 10.30 3.24 6.47
CA ASP A 93 11.10 2.61 7.52
C ASP A 93 10.57 1.20 7.81
N SER A 94 9.26 1.01 7.78
CA SER A 94 8.65 -0.30 7.96
C SER A 94 8.96 -1.27 6.82
N GLN A 95 9.26 -0.77 5.61
CA GLN A 95 9.56 -1.58 4.44
C GLN A 95 11.06 -1.86 4.24
N ARG A 96 11.93 -1.04 4.83
CA ARG A 96 13.38 -1.04 4.57
C ARG A 96 14.07 -2.38 4.76
N ASN A 97 13.65 -3.17 5.73
CA ASN A 97 14.33 -4.41 6.13
C ASN A 97 13.52 -5.67 5.81
N GLN A 98 12.54 -5.58 4.91
CA GLN A 98 11.57 -6.66 4.73
C GLN A 98 11.84 -7.57 3.54
N VAL A 99 12.86 -7.25 2.73
CA VAL A 99 13.26 -8.12 1.63
C VAL A 99 13.90 -9.39 2.18
N SER A 100 13.38 -10.54 1.75
CA SER A 100 13.83 -11.84 2.22
C SER A 100 14.00 -12.82 1.06
N SER A 101 15.07 -13.60 1.09
CA SER A 101 15.44 -14.53 0.00
C SER A 101 14.39 -15.60 -0.30
N HIS A 102 13.55 -15.96 0.69
CA HIS A 102 12.53 -16.99 0.54
C HIS A 102 11.16 -16.48 0.05
N ILE A 103 10.98 -15.16 -0.11
CA ILE A 103 9.76 -14.56 -0.61
C ILE A 103 9.79 -14.49 -2.14
N ASP A 104 8.68 -14.83 -2.78
CA ASP A 104 8.53 -14.79 -4.23
C ASP A 104 7.90 -13.46 -4.69
N TYR A 105 6.91 -12.96 -3.94
CA TYR A 105 6.19 -11.72 -4.24
C TYR A 105 5.93 -10.89 -2.99
N TYR A 106 5.83 -9.58 -3.20
CA TYR A 106 5.51 -8.61 -2.15
C TYR A 106 4.20 -7.90 -2.50
N ILE A 107 3.34 -7.71 -1.51
CA ILE A 107 2.12 -6.92 -1.64
C ILE A 107 2.19 -5.79 -0.61
N SER A 108 2.08 -4.55 -1.07
CA SER A 108 1.91 -3.39 -0.19
C SER A 108 0.42 -3.07 -0.10
N ILE A 109 -0.12 -2.94 1.11
CA ILE A 109 -1.52 -2.58 1.33
C ILE A 109 -1.58 -1.46 2.36
N CYS A 110 -2.21 -0.33 2.01
CA CYS A 110 -2.57 0.69 2.98
C CYS A 110 -3.66 0.19 3.94
N PRO A 111 -3.66 0.61 5.21
CA PRO A 111 -4.59 0.07 6.21
C PRO A 111 -6.05 0.44 5.95
N ASP A 112 -6.29 1.48 5.17
CA ASP A 112 -7.62 1.99 4.84
C ASP A 112 -8.19 1.48 3.51
N MET A 113 -7.62 0.39 2.98
CA MET A 113 -8.09 -0.20 1.72
C MET A 113 -9.24 -1.17 1.93
N TYR A 114 -10.26 -1.03 1.07
CA TYR A 114 -11.28 -2.05 0.86
C TYR A 114 -11.03 -2.77 -0.46
N PHE A 115 -11.29 -4.07 -0.45
CA PHE A 115 -11.17 -4.96 -1.61
C PHE A 115 -12.06 -6.19 -1.43
N HIS A 116 -12.39 -6.83 -2.57
CA HIS A 116 -13.15 -8.08 -2.54
C HIS A 116 -12.32 -9.25 -2.02
N GLU A 117 -12.96 -10.22 -1.37
CA GLU A 117 -12.31 -11.40 -0.78
C GLU A 117 -11.55 -12.29 -1.79
N HIS A 118 -11.86 -12.21 -3.09
CA HIS A 118 -11.13 -12.96 -4.11
C HIS A 118 -9.86 -12.27 -4.62
N ILE A 119 -9.56 -11.06 -4.20
CA ILE A 119 -8.47 -10.27 -4.80
C ILE A 119 -7.09 -10.92 -4.65
N LEU A 120 -6.79 -11.47 -3.46
CA LEU A 120 -5.51 -12.15 -3.24
C LEU A 120 -5.36 -13.38 -4.13
N PHE A 121 -6.42 -14.16 -4.26
CA PHE A 121 -6.44 -15.31 -5.17
C PHE A 121 -6.11 -14.88 -6.60
N TYR A 122 -6.82 -13.89 -7.13
CA TYR A 122 -6.59 -13.44 -8.51
C TYR A 122 -5.22 -12.79 -8.71
N LEU A 123 -4.70 -12.03 -7.74
CA LEU A 123 -3.34 -11.49 -7.81
C LEU A 123 -2.29 -12.59 -7.88
N ILE A 124 -2.40 -13.60 -7.02
CA ILE A 124 -1.45 -14.71 -6.95
C ILE A 124 -1.53 -15.56 -8.21
N GLU A 125 -2.72 -15.94 -8.66
CA GLU A 125 -2.89 -16.73 -9.89
C GLU A 125 -2.40 -15.96 -11.12
N SER A 126 -2.66 -14.65 -11.19
CA SER A 126 -2.14 -13.81 -12.26
C SER A 126 -0.61 -13.74 -12.23
N ALA A 127 -0.01 -13.53 -11.07
CA ALA A 127 1.45 -13.48 -10.93
C ALA A 127 2.12 -14.79 -11.38
N LYS A 128 1.50 -15.94 -11.13
CA LYS A 128 1.98 -17.26 -11.59
C LYS A 128 2.07 -17.38 -13.12
N THR A 129 1.31 -16.59 -13.85
CA THR A 129 1.31 -16.61 -15.34
C THR A 129 2.39 -15.72 -15.94
N ILE A 130 2.92 -14.75 -15.19
CA ILE A 130 3.92 -13.79 -15.65
C ILE A 130 5.29 -14.47 -15.63
N LYS A 131 6.01 -14.33 -16.74
CA LYS A 131 7.38 -14.88 -16.90
C LYS A 131 8.46 -13.83 -16.76
N ASP A 132 8.07 -12.56 -16.71
CA ASP A 132 8.99 -11.46 -16.59
C ASP A 132 9.53 -11.38 -15.15
N ASP A 133 10.80 -11.03 -15.01
CA ASP A 133 11.47 -10.90 -13.73
C ASP A 133 11.02 -9.63 -12.97
N TYR A 134 10.74 -8.56 -13.70
CA TYR A 134 10.40 -7.25 -13.16
C TYR A 134 8.97 -6.88 -13.53
N PHE A 135 8.05 -7.02 -12.59
CA PHE A 135 6.67 -6.62 -12.83
C PHE A 135 5.96 -6.08 -11.58
N ILE A 136 4.89 -5.34 -11.86
CA ILE A 136 3.92 -4.85 -10.89
C ILE A 136 2.53 -5.23 -11.39
N ILE A 137 1.65 -5.61 -10.46
CA ILE A 137 0.23 -5.80 -10.71
C ILE A 137 -0.53 -4.85 -9.78
N THR A 138 -1.33 -3.97 -10.37
CA THR A 138 -2.22 -3.05 -9.66
C THR A 138 -3.66 -3.46 -9.92
N PRO A 139 -4.52 -3.68 -8.91
CA PRO A 139 -5.95 -3.85 -9.11
C PRO A 139 -6.58 -2.57 -9.69
N GLN A 140 -7.76 -2.70 -10.30
CA GLN A 140 -8.53 -1.52 -10.69
C GLN A 140 -8.96 -0.75 -9.45
N THR A 141 -9.06 0.57 -9.60
CA THR A 141 -9.52 1.43 -8.52
C THR A 141 -10.94 1.91 -8.79
N TYR A 142 -11.71 2.18 -7.73
CA TYR A 142 -12.67 3.28 -7.77
C TYR A 142 -11.89 4.52 -8.19
N LYS A 143 -12.48 5.61 -8.48
CA LYS A 143 -11.76 6.80 -8.93
C LYS A 143 -10.63 7.20 -7.94
N ILE A 144 -9.47 7.56 -8.48
CA ILE A 144 -8.38 8.25 -7.79
C ILE A 144 -8.60 9.77 -7.92
N TRP A 145 -7.76 10.59 -7.38
CA TRP A 145 -7.98 12.04 -7.19
C TRP A 145 -8.27 12.86 -8.45
N ASP A 146 -7.82 12.43 -9.60
CA ASP A 146 -8.06 13.16 -10.84
C ASP A 146 -8.03 12.25 -12.08
N SER A 147 -8.39 12.81 -13.22
CA SER A 147 -8.48 12.08 -14.49
C SER A 147 -7.14 11.56 -15.02
N THR A 148 -6.01 11.96 -14.46
CA THR A 148 -4.69 11.44 -14.87
C THR A 148 -4.52 9.96 -14.51
N TRP A 149 -5.37 9.42 -13.63
CA TRP A 149 -5.40 8.04 -13.16
C TRP A 149 -6.50 7.18 -13.81
N ASP A 150 -7.19 7.72 -14.83
CA ASP A 150 -8.29 7.02 -15.50
C ASP A 150 -7.91 5.65 -16.07
N HIS A 151 -6.63 5.42 -16.35
CA HIS A 151 -6.14 4.12 -16.81
C HIS A 151 -6.24 3.02 -15.73
N LEU A 152 -6.22 3.38 -14.44
CA LEU A 152 -6.43 2.47 -13.31
C LEU A 152 -7.88 2.42 -12.87
N THR A 153 -8.68 3.43 -13.23
CA THR A 153 -10.06 3.57 -12.76
C THR A 153 -10.98 2.61 -13.52
N HIS A 154 -11.84 1.90 -12.78
CA HIS A 154 -12.86 1.06 -13.39
C HIS A 154 -13.79 1.87 -14.32
N PRO A 155 -14.17 1.36 -15.50
CA PRO A 155 -14.94 2.11 -16.49
C PRO A 155 -16.20 2.79 -15.96
N ASN A 156 -16.91 2.19 -15.03
CA ASN A 156 -18.13 2.75 -14.43
C ASN A 156 -17.88 4.04 -13.63
N TYR A 157 -16.63 4.31 -13.25
CA TYR A 157 -16.27 5.47 -12.43
C TYR A 157 -15.44 6.52 -13.17
N LYS A 158 -15.02 6.26 -14.41
CA LYS A 158 -14.20 7.19 -15.22
C LYS A 158 -14.86 8.53 -15.51
N HIS A 159 -16.19 8.55 -15.56
CA HIS A 159 -16.95 9.74 -15.91
C HIS A 159 -17.43 10.55 -14.71
N ILE A 160 -17.05 10.18 -13.51
CA ILE A 160 -17.33 10.99 -12.32
C ILE A 160 -16.43 12.24 -12.39
N PRO A 161 -17.00 13.45 -12.37
CA PRO A 161 -16.21 14.68 -12.35
C PRO A 161 -15.21 14.71 -11.19
N ASP A 162 -14.03 15.31 -11.41
CA ASP A 162 -12.97 15.36 -10.41
C ASP A 162 -13.40 15.99 -9.07
N ASN A 163 -14.34 16.96 -9.12
CA ASN A 163 -14.90 17.59 -7.93
C ASN A 163 -16.05 16.80 -7.28
N GLU A 164 -16.44 15.67 -7.85
CA GLU A 164 -17.57 14.84 -7.37
C GLU A 164 -17.14 13.43 -6.97
N TRP A 165 -15.87 13.09 -7.12
CA TRP A 165 -15.36 11.76 -6.81
C TRP A 165 -15.56 11.36 -5.34
N ASP A 166 -15.72 12.33 -4.46
CA ASP A 166 -15.93 12.16 -3.03
C ASP A 166 -17.41 12.12 -2.60
N LYS A 167 -18.34 12.12 -3.55
CA LYS A 167 -19.79 12.13 -3.27
C LYS A 167 -20.45 10.76 -3.39
N GLY A 168 -19.71 9.72 -3.75
CA GLY A 168 -20.26 8.37 -3.87
C GLY A 168 -20.68 7.77 -2.52
N ASP A 169 -21.72 6.92 -2.55
CA ASP A 169 -22.10 6.12 -1.38
C ASP A 169 -21.17 4.89 -1.30
N ILE A 170 -20.52 4.75 -0.16
CA ILE A 170 -19.62 3.60 0.09
C ILE A 170 -20.36 2.26 -0.02
N PHE A 171 -21.61 2.20 0.44
CA PHE A 171 -22.41 0.97 0.38
C PHE A 171 -22.70 0.58 -1.06
N ASP A 172 -22.91 1.55 -1.96
CA ASP A 172 -23.09 1.29 -3.38
C ASP A 172 -21.82 0.73 -4.00
N ILE A 173 -20.64 1.20 -3.60
CA ILE A 173 -19.36 0.72 -4.11
C ILE A 173 -19.04 -0.67 -3.56
N ILE A 174 -19.29 -0.91 -2.26
CA ILE A 174 -19.14 -2.23 -1.67
C ILE A 174 -20.09 -3.22 -2.36
N ASN A 175 -21.35 -2.85 -2.54
CA ASN A 175 -22.33 -3.68 -3.20
C ASN A 175 -21.97 -3.94 -4.66
N PHE A 176 -21.50 -2.91 -5.38
CA PHE A 176 -21.00 -3.08 -6.74
C PHE A 176 -19.81 -4.03 -6.78
N THR A 177 -18.82 -3.84 -5.91
CA THR A 177 -17.63 -4.69 -5.81
C THR A 177 -17.99 -6.14 -5.51
N ASN A 178 -19.00 -6.38 -4.66
CA ASN A 178 -19.41 -7.73 -4.26
C ASN A 178 -20.32 -8.42 -5.28
N ASN A 179 -21.12 -7.68 -6.04
CA ASN A 179 -22.15 -8.24 -6.93
C ASN A 179 -21.75 -8.32 -8.41
N ASN A 180 -20.69 -7.63 -8.81
CA ASN A 180 -20.22 -7.61 -10.19
C ASN A 180 -18.85 -8.27 -10.35
N LEU A 181 -18.70 -9.46 -9.77
CA LEU A 181 -17.50 -10.27 -9.88
C LEU A 181 -17.45 -10.95 -11.23
N GLU A 182 -16.96 -10.24 -12.21
CA GLU A 182 -16.43 -10.89 -13.39
C GLU A 182 -15.06 -11.51 -13.06
N PRO A 183 -14.66 -12.59 -13.77
CA PRO A 183 -13.32 -13.12 -13.61
C PRO A 183 -12.28 -12.02 -13.83
N ALA A 184 -11.27 -12.00 -12.99
CA ALA A 184 -10.17 -11.07 -13.15
C ALA A 184 -9.51 -11.26 -14.52
N ASN A 185 -9.17 -10.15 -15.15
CA ASN A 185 -8.43 -10.12 -16.39
C ASN A 185 -7.11 -9.39 -16.20
N LEU A 186 -5.99 -10.07 -16.42
CA LEU A 186 -4.67 -9.48 -16.33
C LEU A 186 -4.32 -8.82 -17.67
N LYS A 187 -4.12 -7.51 -17.64
CA LYS A 187 -3.82 -6.71 -18.82
C LYS A 187 -2.54 -5.92 -18.64
N GLU A 188 -1.59 -6.11 -19.55
CA GLU A 188 -0.39 -5.27 -19.59
C GLU A 188 -0.75 -3.82 -19.97
N ILE A 189 -0.16 -2.87 -19.24
CA ILE A 189 -0.28 -1.44 -19.50
C ILE A 189 1.10 -0.81 -19.64
N HIS A 190 1.16 0.38 -20.25
CA HIS A 190 2.44 1.04 -20.57
C HIS A 190 2.52 2.46 -19.98
N ASN A 191 1.76 2.74 -18.94
CA ASN A 191 1.67 4.08 -18.40
C ASN A 191 2.67 4.36 -17.28
N PHE A 192 3.21 3.33 -16.65
CA PHE A 192 4.14 3.44 -15.51
C PHE A 192 3.63 4.34 -14.38
N LYS A 193 2.34 4.24 -14.10
CA LYS A 193 1.67 4.88 -12.97
C LYS A 193 0.81 3.85 -12.27
N TRP A 194 1.17 3.50 -11.06
CA TRP A 194 0.40 2.61 -10.17
C TRP A 194 -0.03 3.35 -8.91
N ALA A 195 -1.01 2.79 -8.19
CA ALA A 195 -1.65 3.50 -7.09
C ALA A 195 -0.78 3.62 -5.83
N GLY A 196 0.13 2.69 -5.59
CA GLY A 196 0.95 2.67 -4.37
C GLY A 196 0.20 2.22 -3.11
N TRP A 197 -1.12 2.07 -3.16
CA TRP A 197 -1.95 1.72 -2.01
C TRP A 197 -2.21 0.24 -1.85
N PHE A 198 -2.27 -0.48 -2.99
CA PHE A 198 -2.45 -1.89 -3.05
C PHE A 198 -1.84 -2.42 -4.35
N ASP A 199 -0.60 -2.85 -4.28
CA ASP A 199 0.13 -3.36 -5.43
C ASP A 199 0.87 -4.64 -5.08
N MET A 200 0.96 -5.55 -6.05
CA MET A 200 1.83 -6.71 -5.98
C MET A 200 3.07 -6.48 -6.84
N TYR A 201 4.22 -6.78 -6.27
CA TYR A 201 5.53 -6.62 -6.90
C TYR A 201 6.22 -7.96 -7.00
N SER A 202 6.93 -8.21 -8.11
CA SER A 202 7.87 -9.32 -8.18
C SER A 202 9.03 -9.09 -7.21
N LYS A 203 9.66 -10.18 -6.74
CA LYS A 203 10.82 -10.12 -5.87
C LYS A 203 11.92 -9.24 -6.44
N LYS A 204 12.33 -9.49 -7.70
CA LYS A 204 13.39 -8.72 -8.35
C LYS A 204 13.07 -7.24 -8.47
N PHE A 205 11.80 -6.91 -8.72
CA PHE A 205 11.39 -5.50 -8.74
C PHE A 205 11.70 -4.81 -7.41
N VAL A 206 11.33 -5.42 -6.29
CA VAL A 206 11.57 -4.83 -4.96
C VAL A 206 13.07 -4.79 -4.63
N GLU A 207 13.78 -5.88 -4.87
CA GLU A 207 15.21 -5.98 -4.56
C GLU A 207 16.06 -4.99 -5.35
N ASP A 208 15.71 -4.73 -6.60
CA ASP A 208 16.57 -4.03 -7.56
C ASP A 208 16.13 -2.62 -7.89
N LEU A 209 14.81 -2.37 -7.93
CA LEU A 209 14.24 -1.13 -8.45
C LEU A 209 13.60 -0.23 -7.40
N VAL A 210 13.51 -0.69 -6.15
CA VAL A 210 13.00 0.11 -5.03
C VAL A 210 14.11 0.35 -3.99
N PRO A 211 15.21 1.06 -4.37
CA PRO A 211 16.29 1.33 -3.43
C PRO A 211 15.84 2.40 -2.42
N ILE A 212 15.62 1.98 -1.18
CA ILE A 212 15.30 2.90 -0.09
C ILE A 212 16.61 3.44 0.48
N LEU A 213 16.80 4.76 0.36
CA LEU A 213 18.01 5.43 0.85
C LEU A 213 18.00 5.53 2.38
N ASP A 214 19.16 5.32 3.02
CA ASP A 214 19.29 5.35 4.48
C ASP A 214 18.92 6.72 5.08
N GLU A 215 19.22 7.79 4.36
CA GLU A 215 18.90 9.15 4.77
C GLU A 215 17.42 9.52 4.59
N TRP A 216 16.67 8.71 3.86
CA TRP A 216 15.25 8.94 3.66
C TRP A 216 14.47 8.20 4.73
N LYS A 217 14.00 8.95 5.72
CA LYS A 217 13.18 8.45 6.82
C LYS A 217 11.79 9.06 6.80
N GLY A 218 10.83 8.33 7.34
CA GLY A 218 9.46 8.80 7.52
C GLY A 218 8.59 8.72 6.29
N TYR A 219 7.81 9.77 6.05
CA TYR A 219 6.88 9.85 4.94
C TYR A 219 7.53 10.44 3.69
N GLY A 220 7.27 9.84 2.58
CA GLY A 220 7.61 10.38 1.28
C GLY A 220 6.84 9.64 0.20
N PRO A 221 6.64 10.23 -0.98
CA PRO A 221 5.98 9.60 -2.11
C PRO A 221 6.91 8.53 -2.71
N TRP A 222 7.13 7.44 -1.98
CA TRP A 222 8.01 6.35 -2.40
C TRP A 222 7.53 5.67 -3.67
N ASP A 223 6.23 5.58 -3.85
CA ASP A 223 5.55 5.09 -5.04
C ASP A 223 5.96 5.95 -6.26
N TRP A 224 5.83 7.25 -6.16
CA TRP A 224 6.28 8.17 -7.21
C TRP A 224 7.79 8.06 -7.47
N TYR A 225 8.60 7.98 -6.42
CA TYR A 225 10.05 7.81 -6.54
C TYR A 225 10.39 6.51 -7.28
N SER A 226 9.77 5.41 -6.88
CA SER A 226 9.95 4.11 -7.52
C SER A 226 9.45 4.09 -8.97
N MET A 227 8.32 4.76 -9.25
CA MET A 227 7.81 4.94 -10.62
C MET A 227 8.83 5.67 -11.52
N VAL A 228 9.40 6.77 -11.05
CA VAL A 228 10.39 7.53 -11.83
C VAL A 228 11.67 6.72 -12.07
N LEU A 229 12.16 6.01 -11.07
CA LEU A 229 13.33 5.15 -11.23
C LEU A 229 13.07 3.99 -12.20
N SER A 230 11.93 3.35 -12.08
CA SER A 230 11.52 2.24 -12.94
C SER A 230 11.33 2.69 -14.39
N ASP A 231 10.65 3.83 -14.62
CA ASP A 231 10.50 4.38 -15.97
C ASP A 231 11.86 4.71 -16.61
N LYS A 232 12.78 5.24 -15.81
CA LYS A 232 14.15 5.51 -16.29
C LYS A 232 14.89 4.22 -16.61
N ALA A 233 14.84 3.21 -15.75
CA ALA A 233 15.48 1.91 -16.00
C ALA A 233 14.89 1.23 -17.24
N ARG A 234 13.56 1.30 -17.44
CA ARG A 234 12.89 0.80 -18.64
C ARG A 234 13.36 1.48 -19.92
N LYS A 235 13.52 2.81 -19.89
CA LYS A 235 14.05 3.56 -21.04
C LYS A 235 15.50 3.21 -21.39
N GLU A 236 16.24 2.68 -20.44
CA GLU A 236 17.60 2.14 -20.65
C GLU A 236 17.63 0.65 -21.01
N GLY A 237 16.45 0.04 -21.23
CA GLY A 237 16.33 -1.31 -21.79
C GLY A 237 15.97 -2.39 -20.79
N LEU A 238 15.74 -2.08 -19.50
CA LEU A 238 15.27 -3.09 -18.56
C LEU A 238 13.83 -3.49 -18.88
N PRO A 239 13.51 -4.79 -19.05
CA PRO A 239 12.16 -5.23 -19.44
C PRO A 239 11.20 -5.22 -18.23
N ILE A 240 10.82 -4.03 -17.78
CA ILE A 240 9.85 -3.86 -16.68
C ILE A 240 8.45 -3.87 -17.25
N LYS A 241 7.57 -4.68 -16.64
CA LYS A 241 6.17 -4.83 -17.00
C LYS A 241 5.26 -4.25 -15.92
N GLU A 242 4.19 -3.63 -16.35
CA GLU A 242 3.12 -3.15 -15.50
C GLU A 242 1.80 -3.76 -15.95
N TYR A 243 1.07 -4.32 -15.02
CA TYR A 243 -0.22 -4.97 -15.27
C TYR A 243 -1.30 -4.35 -14.41
N ILE A 244 -2.49 -4.26 -14.99
CA ILE A 244 -3.71 -3.98 -14.25
C ILE A 244 -4.52 -5.28 -14.10
N LEU A 245 -5.05 -5.51 -12.92
CA LEU A 245 -5.98 -6.59 -12.65
C LEU A 245 -7.40 -6.04 -12.81
N GLU A 246 -7.90 -6.10 -14.06
CA GLU A 246 -9.25 -5.62 -14.40
C GLU A 246 -10.32 -6.45 -13.67
N ASN A 247 -11.46 -5.83 -13.39
CA ASN A 247 -12.62 -6.41 -12.69
C ASN A 247 -12.38 -6.71 -11.19
N GLN A 248 -11.23 -6.34 -10.64
CA GLN A 248 -10.95 -6.39 -9.21
C GLN A 248 -10.76 -4.97 -8.69
N ILE A 249 -11.79 -4.44 -8.02
CA ILE A 249 -11.84 -3.03 -7.61
C ILE A 249 -11.39 -2.88 -6.18
N ILE A 250 -10.49 -1.91 -5.97
CA ILE A 250 -10.06 -1.44 -4.66
C ILE A 250 -10.48 0.01 -4.47
N PHE A 251 -10.66 0.44 -3.22
CA PHE A 251 -10.84 1.84 -2.88
C PHE A 251 -10.32 2.15 -1.47
N GLU A 252 -9.93 3.40 -1.27
CA GLU A 252 -9.55 3.90 0.04
C GLU A 252 -10.77 4.38 0.83
N TYR A 253 -10.89 3.94 2.08
CA TYR A 253 -11.92 4.43 2.97
C TYR A 253 -11.78 5.92 3.33
N GLN A 254 -10.57 6.48 3.27
CA GLN A 254 -10.32 7.87 3.67
C GLN A 254 -10.49 8.87 2.53
N THR A 255 -10.39 8.44 1.30
CA THR A 255 -10.48 9.36 0.16
C THR A 255 -11.93 9.66 -0.19
N GLY A 256 -12.36 10.85 0.15
CA GLY A 256 -13.57 11.49 -0.37
C GLY A 256 -14.89 10.87 0.03
N LEU A 257 -15.09 9.61 -0.29
CA LEU A 257 -16.32 8.86 -0.03
C LEU A 257 -16.72 8.82 1.43
N LEU A 258 -15.76 8.97 2.33
CA LEU A 258 -15.91 8.77 3.76
C LEU A 258 -15.67 10.02 4.60
N LYS A 259 -15.68 11.19 4.00
CA LYS A 259 -15.66 12.43 4.79
C LYS A 259 -16.76 12.46 5.86
N THR A 260 -17.87 11.76 5.61
CA THR A 260 -18.99 11.62 6.56
C THR A 260 -18.78 10.51 7.59
N ASN A 261 -17.96 9.49 7.30
CA ASN A 261 -17.68 8.35 8.19
C ASN A 261 -16.19 8.25 8.51
N ASN A 262 -15.57 9.37 8.80
CA ASN A 262 -14.13 9.42 9.07
C ASN A 262 -13.83 8.83 10.44
N PHE A 263 -13.62 7.50 10.52
CA PHE A 263 -13.23 6.83 11.76
C PHE A 263 -11.96 7.43 12.35
N SER A 264 -11.05 7.91 11.52
CA SER A 264 -9.81 8.53 11.96
C SER A 264 -10.03 9.87 12.66
N SER A 265 -11.14 10.57 12.41
CA SER A 265 -11.41 11.88 13.02
C SER A 265 -11.56 11.80 14.54
N TYR A 266 -12.17 10.72 15.06
CA TYR A 266 -12.26 10.50 16.50
C TYR A 266 -10.86 10.43 17.12
N TYR A 267 -9.98 9.63 16.54
CA TYR A 267 -8.62 9.48 17.06
C TYR A 267 -7.81 10.76 16.92
N LYS A 268 -7.85 11.40 15.75
CA LYS A 268 -7.15 12.68 15.52
C LYS A 268 -7.60 13.79 16.48
N ASN A 269 -8.85 13.77 16.93
CA ASN A 269 -9.37 14.71 17.92
C ASN A 269 -9.00 14.37 19.36
N ASN A 270 -8.50 13.16 19.63
CA ASN A 270 -8.15 12.67 20.95
C ASN A 270 -6.66 12.35 21.13
N ILE A 271 -5.85 12.60 20.10
CA ILE A 271 -4.38 12.58 20.16
C ILE A 271 -3.85 13.93 19.71
N THR A 272 -2.67 14.29 20.22
CA THR A 272 -2.00 15.54 19.82
C THR A 272 -0.93 15.21 18.78
N ILE A 273 -1.19 15.58 17.53
CA ILE A 273 -0.27 15.33 16.42
C ILE A 273 0.75 16.44 16.35
N LYS A 274 2.04 16.11 16.49
CA LYS A 274 3.19 17.02 16.33
C LYS A 274 3.58 17.20 14.88
N ASN A 275 3.55 16.07 14.14
CA ASN A 275 3.97 16.03 12.75
C ASN A 275 3.17 14.94 12.01
N ASP A 276 2.31 15.34 11.11
CA ASP A 276 1.47 14.45 10.30
C ASP A 276 2.09 14.04 8.96
N GLY A 277 3.34 14.45 8.71
CA GLY A 277 4.08 14.13 7.50
C GLY A 277 4.20 15.24 6.45
N PRO A 278 3.40 16.34 6.41
CA PRO A 278 3.56 17.38 5.41
C PRO A 278 4.98 17.96 5.37
N ASN A 279 5.58 18.20 6.53
CA ASN A 279 6.98 18.67 6.63
C ASN A 279 7.97 17.65 6.06
N GLN A 280 7.70 16.35 6.24
CA GLN A 280 8.51 15.27 5.69
C GLN A 280 8.42 15.24 4.17
N ARG A 281 7.23 15.42 3.64
CA ARG A 281 7.01 15.54 2.20
C ARG A 281 7.75 16.72 1.60
N GLN A 282 7.70 17.89 2.25
CA GLN A 282 8.42 19.08 1.81
C GLN A 282 9.94 18.86 1.82
N ILE A 283 10.48 18.22 2.87
CA ILE A 283 11.91 17.86 2.93
C ILE A 283 12.26 16.92 1.79
N PHE A 284 11.45 15.88 1.55
CA PHE A 284 11.64 14.98 0.44
C PHE A 284 11.63 15.71 -0.90
N GLU A 285 10.61 16.54 -1.16
CA GLU A 285 10.48 17.30 -2.40
C GLU A 285 11.67 18.23 -2.64
N SER A 286 12.21 18.83 -1.58
CA SER A 286 13.42 19.68 -1.68
C SER A 286 14.68 18.89 -2.05
N LYS A 287 14.76 17.62 -1.67
CA LYS A 287 15.90 16.72 -1.94
C LYS A 287 15.66 15.73 -3.09
N MET A 288 14.49 15.78 -3.70
CA MET A 288 14.02 14.80 -4.68
C MET A 288 15.04 14.51 -5.78
N ARG A 289 15.64 15.56 -6.37
CA ARG A 289 16.64 15.39 -7.43
C ARG A 289 17.86 14.61 -6.96
N GLU A 290 18.33 14.90 -5.77
CA GLU A 290 19.46 14.21 -5.15
C GLU A 290 19.11 12.74 -4.87
N TYR A 291 17.94 12.48 -4.30
CA TYR A 291 17.48 11.13 -4.01
C TYR A 291 17.31 10.29 -5.29
N LEU A 292 16.74 10.85 -6.35
CA LEU A 292 16.63 10.18 -7.63
C LEU A 292 18.01 9.86 -8.23
N GLN A 293 18.98 10.76 -8.12
CA GLN A 293 20.34 10.51 -8.60
C GLN A 293 21.02 9.38 -7.81
N LYS A 294 20.89 9.38 -6.49
CA LYS A 294 21.44 8.33 -5.62
C LYS A 294 20.78 6.97 -5.88
N GLY A 295 19.45 6.92 -5.92
CA GLY A 295 18.72 5.69 -6.19
C GLY A 295 19.05 5.12 -7.56
N TYR A 296 19.13 5.97 -8.57
CA TYR A 296 19.52 5.54 -9.90
C TYR A 296 20.97 5.01 -9.97
N LYS A 297 21.90 5.65 -9.23
CA LYS A 297 23.26 5.14 -9.10
C LYS A 297 23.26 3.75 -8.45
N MET A 298 22.47 3.54 -7.40
CA MET A 298 22.37 2.23 -6.75
C MET A 298 21.90 1.13 -7.72
N ILE A 299 20.93 1.44 -8.60
CA ILE A 299 20.47 0.52 -9.65
C ILE A 299 21.60 0.20 -10.64
N LYS A 300 22.36 1.21 -11.07
CA LYS A 300 23.52 1.00 -11.95
C LYS A 300 24.64 0.20 -11.32
N ASP A 301 24.94 0.47 -10.06
CA ASP A 301 26.02 -0.22 -9.34
C ASP A 301 25.72 -1.74 -9.19
N LYS A 302 24.45 -2.13 -9.23
CA LYS A 302 24.01 -3.53 -9.30
C LYS A 302 24.18 -4.18 -10.67
N LYS A 303 24.59 -3.40 -11.69
CA LYS A 303 24.76 -3.84 -13.09
C LYS A 303 23.50 -4.47 -13.70
N ILE A 304 22.34 -3.93 -13.34
CA ILE A 304 21.05 -4.36 -13.83
C ILE A 304 20.72 -3.66 -15.16
N ILE A 305 21.23 -2.44 -15.33
CA ILE A 305 21.13 -1.60 -16.54
C ILE A 305 22.50 -1.03 -16.89
#